data_4a46cb5ad34985d5aeb3871294a32c82
#
_entry.id   4a46cb5ad34985d5aeb3871294a32c82
#
_cell.length_a   1.000
_cell.length_b   1.000
_cell.length_c   1.000
_cell.angle_alpha   90.00
_cell.angle_beta   90.00
_cell.angle_gamma   90.00
#
_symmetry.space_group_name_H-M   'P 1'
#
loop_
_entity.id
_entity.type
_entity.pdbx_description
1 polymer ?
#
loop_
_entity_poly.entity_id
_entity_poly.type
_entity_poly.pdbx_seq_one_letter_code
_entity_poly.pdbx_strand_id
1 'polypeptide(L)'
;MIRIAISSNESQKYESLRLIERMGIRLLSTHTGTRNQSTNFPAEFLFVPENDIPALTAGGLVDLAVVGQHLIDETQADIDILRELNLGARKLAIVAALDNKKMPDNLNGCTIATALPNILAKHLKNNGLRAKIFATTSGQALVQTGLADMYFTCLTPNEVLKNSGLRLFCHVADSKLVLAANKNLSPLNKTFVDELLFRFDATHDAQSKTLVSMHIQNDYCDDILELLPSLQQPLVLPIDDNTSMLQTVMDEIRFWDIVEKLKELHATNIVLTPIGQIIH
;
A
#
# COMPACT_ATOMS: atom_id res chain seq x y z
N MET A 1 -2.09 13.97 -21.71
CA MET A 1 -2.06 14.12 -20.23
C MET A 1 -3.01 13.09 -19.67
N ILE A 2 -2.52 12.24 -18.74
CA ILE A 2 -3.32 11.21 -18.09
C ILE A 2 -4.04 11.77 -16.86
N ARG A 3 -5.24 11.26 -16.57
CA ARG A 3 -6.00 11.58 -15.37
C ARG A 3 -5.93 10.42 -14.39
N ILE A 4 -5.57 10.72 -13.15
CA ILE A 4 -5.36 9.73 -12.09
C ILE A 4 -6.32 10.04 -10.94
N ALA A 5 -7.25 9.13 -10.64
CA ALA A 5 -8.14 9.27 -9.49
C ALA A 5 -7.46 8.76 -8.21
N ILE A 6 -7.59 9.53 -7.15
CA ILE A 6 -7.11 9.19 -5.79
C ILE A 6 -8.23 9.47 -4.80
N SER A 7 -8.30 8.68 -3.75
CA SER A 7 -9.27 8.90 -2.68
C SER A 7 -9.13 10.29 -2.06
N SER A 8 -10.25 10.97 -1.83
CA SER A 8 -10.31 12.23 -1.09
C SER A 8 -10.17 12.06 0.43
N ASN A 9 -10.15 10.81 0.94
CA ASN A 9 -9.88 10.53 2.35
C ASN A 9 -8.45 10.98 2.70
N GLU A 10 -8.29 11.81 3.72
CA GLU A 10 -7.02 12.48 4.04
C GLU A 10 -5.85 11.51 4.26
N SER A 11 -6.05 10.41 4.98
CA SER A 11 -4.98 9.43 5.23
C SER A 11 -4.53 8.75 3.93
N GLN A 12 -5.47 8.28 3.13
CA GLN A 12 -5.22 7.56 1.89
C GLN A 12 -4.66 8.48 0.80
N LYS A 13 -5.17 9.72 0.75
CA LYS A 13 -4.67 10.80 -0.12
C LYS A 13 -3.20 11.08 0.20
N TYR A 14 -2.86 11.27 1.47
CA TYR A 14 -1.49 11.54 1.89
C TYR A 14 -0.52 10.40 1.52
N GLU A 15 -0.89 9.15 1.80
CA GLU A 15 -0.07 7.99 1.44
C GLU A 15 0.15 7.91 -0.09
N SER A 16 -0.91 8.11 -0.87
CA SER A 16 -0.85 8.08 -2.34
C SER A 16 0.03 9.19 -2.91
N LEU A 17 -0.10 10.40 -2.37
CA LEU A 17 0.70 11.54 -2.81
C LEU A 17 2.19 11.38 -2.45
N ARG A 18 2.50 10.83 -1.28
CA ARG A 18 3.89 10.50 -0.92
C ARG A 18 4.51 9.47 -1.88
N LEU A 19 3.73 8.46 -2.31
CA LEU A 19 4.22 7.52 -3.32
C LEU A 19 4.52 8.25 -4.64
N ILE A 20 3.62 9.10 -5.10
CA ILE A 20 3.78 9.88 -6.33
C ILE A 20 5.03 10.78 -6.27
N GLU A 21 5.25 11.45 -5.15
CA GLU A 21 6.45 12.27 -4.93
C GLU A 21 7.74 11.44 -4.92
N ARG A 22 7.72 10.25 -4.31
CA ARG A 22 8.86 9.31 -4.35
C ARG A 22 9.16 8.80 -5.75
N MET A 23 8.17 8.71 -6.63
CA MET A 23 8.33 8.41 -8.06
C MET A 23 8.94 9.61 -8.84
N GLY A 24 9.32 10.68 -8.16
CA GLY A 24 9.89 11.89 -8.76
C GLY A 24 8.86 12.77 -9.48
N ILE A 25 7.57 12.58 -9.22
CA ILE A 25 6.49 13.41 -9.80
C ILE A 25 6.20 14.55 -8.85
N ARG A 26 6.37 15.79 -9.33
CA ARG A 26 6.16 17.01 -8.55
C ARG A 26 4.80 17.61 -8.83
N LEU A 27 4.08 17.94 -7.77
CA LEU A 27 2.76 18.57 -7.88
C LEU A 27 2.86 20.10 -7.93
N LEU A 28 1.92 20.75 -8.63
CA LEU A 28 1.92 22.20 -8.85
C LEU A 28 1.62 23.00 -7.58
N SER A 29 0.79 22.47 -6.69
CA SER A 29 0.38 23.16 -5.46
C SER A 29 0.26 22.19 -4.28
N THR A 30 0.30 22.75 -3.06
CA THR A 30 0.01 22.00 -1.84
C THR A 30 -1.48 21.67 -1.73
N HIS A 31 -1.82 20.46 -1.96
CA HIS A 31 -2.95 19.58 -1.57
C HIS A 31 -4.35 20.20 -1.29
N THR A 32 -4.66 21.41 -1.70
CA THR A 32 -5.97 22.02 -1.50
C THR A 32 -6.81 21.95 -2.78
N GLY A 33 -8.00 21.37 -2.69
CA GLY A 33 -8.96 21.30 -3.78
C GLY A 33 -9.21 19.88 -4.29
N THR A 34 -10.09 19.78 -5.30
CA THR A 34 -10.53 18.50 -5.89
C THR A 34 -9.62 17.99 -7.00
N ARG A 35 -8.62 18.77 -7.42
CA ARG A 35 -7.65 18.41 -8.46
C ARG A 35 -6.29 19.04 -8.24
N ASN A 36 -5.26 18.41 -8.77
CA ASN A 36 -3.90 18.93 -8.83
C ASN A 36 -3.22 18.48 -10.12
N GLN A 37 -2.24 19.21 -10.58
CA GLN A 37 -1.46 18.87 -11.77
C GLN A 37 0.01 18.66 -11.41
N SER A 38 0.69 17.81 -12.18
CA SER A 38 2.13 17.68 -12.08
C SER A 38 2.84 18.75 -12.92
N THR A 39 4.00 19.20 -12.44
CA THR A 39 4.86 20.16 -13.11
C THR A 39 5.88 19.52 -14.06
N ASN A 40 6.17 18.24 -13.88
CA ASN A 40 7.25 17.52 -14.57
C ASN A 40 6.81 16.18 -15.18
N PHE A 41 5.52 15.87 -15.13
CA PHE A 41 4.95 14.69 -15.73
C PHE A 41 3.55 15.02 -16.28
N PRO A 42 3.11 14.49 -17.43
CA PRO A 42 1.83 14.86 -18.04
C PRO A 42 0.64 14.20 -17.34
N ALA A 43 0.46 14.47 -16.06
CA ALA A 43 -0.61 13.92 -15.21
C ALA A 43 -1.43 15.00 -14.50
N GLU A 44 -2.72 14.75 -14.40
CA GLU A 44 -3.68 15.45 -13.53
C GLU A 44 -4.23 14.47 -12.50
N PHE A 45 -4.24 14.88 -11.24
CA PHE A 45 -4.74 14.09 -10.11
C PHE A 45 -6.10 14.62 -9.68
N LEU A 46 -7.08 13.72 -9.58
CA LEU A 46 -8.44 14.01 -9.15
C LEU A 46 -8.69 13.37 -7.78
N PHE A 47 -9.12 14.17 -6.81
CA PHE A 47 -9.44 13.73 -5.46
C PHE A 47 -10.94 13.54 -5.32
N VAL A 48 -11.37 12.28 -5.25
CA VAL A 48 -12.79 11.91 -5.27
C VAL A 48 -13.11 10.89 -4.16
N PRO A 49 -14.38 10.74 -3.76
CA PRO A 49 -14.77 9.67 -2.84
C PRO A 49 -14.30 8.30 -3.34
N GLU A 50 -13.73 7.48 -2.47
CA GLU A 50 -13.12 6.20 -2.88
C GLU A 50 -14.11 5.24 -3.55
N ASN A 51 -15.38 5.26 -3.14
CA ASN A 51 -16.44 4.42 -3.71
C ASN A 51 -16.76 4.76 -5.18
N ASP A 52 -16.46 5.98 -5.63
CA ASP A 52 -16.73 6.42 -7.00
C ASP A 52 -15.60 6.04 -7.96
N ILE A 53 -14.40 5.78 -7.42
CA ILE A 53 -13.18 5.55 -8.22
C ILE A 53 -13.33 4.39 -9.21
N PRO A 54 -13.85 3.20 -8.84
CA PRO A 54 -14.00 2.10 -9.79
C PRO A 54 -14.90 2.45 -10.98
N ALA A 55 -16.02 3.13 -10.72
CA ALA A 55 -16.96 3.53 -11.76
C ALA A 55 -16.37 4.60 -12.70
N LEU A 56 -15.66 5.60 -12.15
CA LEU A 56 -14.98 6.63 -12.93
C LEU A 56 -13.92 6.04 -13.85
N THR A 57 -13.17 5.05 -13.34
CA THR A 57 -12.12 4.37 -14.09
C THR A 57 -12.72 3.48 -15.19
N ALA A 58 -13.70 2.64 -14.87
CA ALA A 58 -14.37 1.78 -15.84
C ALA A 58 -15.08 2.59 -16.95
N GLY A 59 -15.69 3.73 -16.57
CA GLY A 59 -16.35 4.65 -17.51
C GLY A 59 -15.40 5.50 -18.36
N GLY A 60 -14.08 5.41 -18.17
CA GLY A 60 -13.09 6.15 -18.94
C GLY A 60 -13.04 7.66 -18.65
N LEU A 61 -13.62 8.11 -17.52
CA LEU A 61 -13.53 9.50 -17.07
C LEU A 61 -12.14 9.80 -16.49
N VAL A 62 -11.48 8.78 -15.97
CA VAL A 62 -10.07 8.78 -15.57
C VAL A 62 -9.34 7.62 -16.23
N ASP A 63 -8.05 7.80 -16.49
CA ASP A 63 -7.19 6.80 -17.14
C ASP A 63 -6.66 5.77 -16.12
N LEU A 64 -6.27 6.24 -14.95
CA LEU A 64 -5.70 5.47 -13.86
C LEU A 64 -6.38 5.77 -12.54
N ALA A 65 -6.24 4.86 -11.59
CA ALA A 65 -6.74 5.03 -10.23
C ALA A 65 -5.84 4.38 -9.18
N VAL A 66 -5.71 5.03 -8.03
CA VAL A 66 -5.23 4.42 -6.79
C VAL A 66 -6.46 4.10 -5.95
N VAL A 67 -6.77 2.83 -5.80
CA VAL A 67 -8.05 2.37 -5.22
C VAL A 67 -7.86 1.10 -4.40
N GLY A 68 -8.69 0.89 -3.38
CA GLY A 68 -8.74 -0.36 -2.64
C GLY A 68 -9.23 -1.51 -3.51
N GLN A 69 -8.50 -2.63 -3.56
CA GLN A 69 -8.88 -3.81 -4.34
C GLN A 69 -10.30 -4.27 -3.99
N HIS A 70 -10.69 -4.19 -2.71
CA HIS A 70 -12.04 -4.54 -2.26
C HIS A 70 -13.16 -3.74 -2.94
N LEU A 71 -12.91 -2.49 -3.35
CA LEU A 71 -13.91 -1.69 -4.06
C LEU A 71 -14.07 -2.14 -5.52
N ILE A 72 -12.99 -2.61 -6.14
CA ILE A 72 -13.05 -3.24 -7.47
C ILE A 72 -13.85 -4.54 -7.37
N ASP A 73 -13.55 -5.37 -6.37
CA ASP A 73 -14.24 -6.64 -6.14
C ASP A 73 -15.73 -6.44 -5.79
N GLU A 74 -16.06 -5.41 -5.01
CA GLU A 74 -17.43 -5.07 -4.62
C GLU A 74 -18.25 -4.61 -5.84
N THR A 75 -17.68 -3.73 -6.65
CA THR A 75 -18.37 -3.14 -7.80
C THR A 75 -18.30 -4.00 -9.05
N GLN A 76 -17.41 -5.00 -9.06
CA GLN A 76 -17.07 -5.79 -10.26
C GLN A 76 -16.72 -4.91 -11.46
N ALA A 77 -16.04 -3.80 -11.19
CA ALA A 77 -15.65 -2.84 -12.20
C ALA A 77 -14.71 -3.47 -13.24
N ASP A 78 -15.00 -3.23 -14.52
CA ASP A 78 -14.22 -3.76 -15.64
C ASP A 78 -12.98 -2.89 -15.90
N ILE A 79 -11.97 -3.03 -15.05
CA ILE A 79 -10.70 -2.30 -15.05
C ILE A 79 -9.52 -3.27 -14.88
N ASP A 80 -8.35 -2.87 -15.35
CA ASP A 80 -7.13 -3.68 -15.23
C ASP A 80 -6.34 -3.28 -13.99
N ILE A 81 -5.97 -4.26 -13.16
CA ILE A 81 -5.04 -4.04 -12.05
C ILE A 81 -3.62 -4.15 -12.59
N LEU A 82 -2.87 -3.04 -12.53
CA LEU A 82 -1.51 -2.96 -13.07
C LEU A 82 -0.46 -3.32 -12.02
N ARG A 83 -0.60 -2.83 -10.79
CA ARG A 83 0.33 -3.08 -9.68
C ARG A 83 -0.40 -3.11 -8.35
N GLU A 84 0.05 -3.96 -7.45
CA GLU A 84 -0.29 -3.89 -6.05
C GLU A 84 0.62 -2.86 -5.38
N LEU A 85 0.03 -2.00 -4.56
CA LEU A 85 0.78 -1.00 -3.82
C LEU A 85 1.06 -1.54 -2.41
N ASN A 86 2.31 -1.44 -1.95
CA ASN A 86 2.67 -1.79 -0.57
C ASN A 86 2.19 -0.70 0.42
N LEU A 87 0.97 -0.22 0.20
CA LEU A 87 0.31 0.86 0.92
C LEU A 87 -1.12 0.48 1.25
N GLY A 88 -1.68 1.16 2.24
CA GLY A 88 -3.11 1.11 2.51
C GLY A 88 -3.64 -0.29 2.81
N ALA A 89 -2.85 -1.12 3.51
CA ALA A 89 -3.32 -2.42 3.98
C ALA A 89 -4.66 -2.24 4.73
N ARG A 90 -5.63 -3.06 4.41
CA ARG A 90 -6.98 -3.02 5.00
C ARG A 90 -7.39 -4.42 5.40
N LYS A 91 -8.20 -4.52 6.45
CA LYS A 91 -8.82 -5.78 6.86
C LYS A 91 -10.32 -5.68 6.69
N LEU A 92 -10.88 -6.53 5.87
CA LEU A 92 -12.33 -6.70 5.77
C LEU A 92 -12.79 -7.58 6.94
N ALA A 93 -13.61 -7.04 7.80
CA ALA A 93 -13.98 -7.70 9.04
C ALA A 93 -15.45 -7.48 9.39
N ILE A 94 -16.02 -8.45 10.08
CA ILE A 94 -17.33 -8.34 10.72
C ILE A 94 -17.09 -7.93 12.16
N VAL A 95 -17.76 -6.87 12.59
CA VAL A 95 -17.67 -6.30 13.92
C VAL A 95 -19.05 -6.23 14.58
N ALA A 96 -19.09 -6.20 15.91
CA ALA A 96 -20.29 -6.05 16.70
C ALA A 96 -20.15 -4.88 17.69
N ALA A 97 -21.26 -4.39 18.25
CA ALA A 97 -21.20 -3.43 19.35
C ALA A 97 -20.45 -4.02 20.56
N LEU A 98 -19.65 -3.17 21.22
CA LEU A 98 -18.83 -3.58 22.37
C LEU A 98 -19.68 -4.05 23.55
N ASP A 99 -20.83 -3.44 23.76
CA ASP A 99 -21.77 -3.69 24.84
C ASP A 99 -22.83 -4.76 24.50
N ASN A 100 -22.78 -5.34 23.30
CA ASN A 100 -23.70 -6.42 22.91
C ASN A 100 -23.43 -7.66 23.75
N LYS A 101 -24.28 -7.87 24.77
CA LYS A 101 -24.19 -9.00 25.71
C LYS A 101 -24.57 -10.36 25.10
N LYS A 102 -25.32 -10.34 23.98
CA LYS A 102 -25.78 -11.55 23.29
C LYS A 102 -25.10 -11.67 21.94
N MET A 103 -23.80 -11.92 21.98
CA MET A 103 -23.08 -12.21 20.75
C MET A 103 -23.51 -13.58 20.22
N PRO A 104 -23.98 -13.72 18.98
CA PRO A 104 -24.30 -15.02 18.42
C PRO A 104 -23.04 -15.85 18.25
N ASP A 105 -23.15 -17.17 18.40
CA ASP A 105 -22.04 -18.12 18.20
C ASP A 105 -21.59 -18.18 16.74
N ASN A 106 -22.50 -17.81 15.83
CA ASN A 106 -22.24 -17.72 14.39
C ASN A 106 -23.11 -16.65 13.73
N LEU A 107 -22.92 -16.42 12.43
CA LEU A 107 -23.65 -15.39 11.67
C LEU A 107 -25.06 -15.79 11.23
N ASN A 108 -25.50 -17.02 11.46
CA ASN A 108 -26.82 -17.48 10.99
C ASN A 108 -27.96 -16.72 11.66
N GLY A 109 -28.87 -16.20 10.83
CA GLY A 109 -30.00 -15.44 11.30
C GLY A 109 -29.71 -13.99 11.67
N CYS A 110 -28.45 -13.57 11.70
CA CYS A 110 -28.08 -12.19 11.99
C CYS A 110 -28.42 -11.24 10.83
N THR A 111 -28.71 -10.00 11.20
CA THR A 111 -28.73 -8.87 10.24
C THR A 111 -27.39 -8.19 10.24
N ILE A 112 -26.71 -8.18 9.08
CA ILE A 112 -25.37 -7.58 8.91
C ILE A 112 -25.52 -6.36 8.03
N ALA A 113 -25.26 -5.19 8.60
CA ALA A 113 -25.19 -3.92 7.87
C ALA A 113 -23.85 -3.79 7.14
N THR A 114 -23.83 -3.25 5.92
CA THR A 114 -22.56 -3.07 5.18
C THR A 114 -22.71 -2.14 3.98
N ALA A 115 -21.61 -1.47 3.63
CA ALA A 115 -21.43 -0.80 2.34
C ALA A 115 -20.86 -1.74 1.26
N LEU A 116 -20.52 -3.00 1.61
CA LEU A 116 -19.88 -3.99 0.76
C LEU A 116 -20.73 -5.28 0.66
N PRO A 117 -21.98 -5.18 0.15
CA PRO A 117 -22.93 -6.31 0.15
C PRO A 117 -22.49 -7.49 -0.73
N ASN A 118 -21.80 -7.24 -1.85
CA ASN A 118 -21.41 -8.30 -2.78
C ASN A 118 -20.28 -9.16 -2.21
N ILE A 119 -19.28 -8.55 -1.61
CA ILE A 119 -18.19 -9.26 -0.92
C ILE A 119 -18.75 -10.08 0.24
N LEU A 120 -19.64 -9.47 1.05
CA LEU A 120 -20.25 -10.18 2.17
C LEU A 120 -21.10 -11.36 1.67
N ALA A 121 -21.89 -11.19 0.63
CA ALA A 121 -22.70 -12.26 0.06
C ALA A 121 -21.83 -13.45 -0.41
N LYS A 122 -20.70 -13.14 -1.09
CA LYS A 122 -19.73 -14.15 -1.50
C LYS A 122 -19.14 -14.90 -0.32
N HIS A 123 -18.76 -14.18 0.74
CA HIS A 123 -18.21 -14.77 1.97
C HIS A 123 -19.25 -15.70 2.64
N LEU A 124 -20.46 -15.24 2.84
CA LEU A 124 -21.54 -16.04 3.44
C LEU A 124 -21.80 -17.30 2.63
N LYS A 125 -21.92 -17.19 1.30
CA LYS A 125 -22.14 -18.32 0.39
C LYS A 125 -21.03 -19.36 0.49
N ASN A 126 -19.76 -18.92 0.45
CA ASN A 126 -18.59 -19.80 0.47
C ASN A 126 -18.47 -20.57 1.80
N ASN A 127 -18.98 -20.01 2.91
CA ASN A 127 -18.93 -20.62 4.23
C ASN A 127 -20.26 -21.30 4.63
N GLY A 128 -21.25 -21.39 3.72
CA GLY A 128 -22.55 -22.01 4.02
C GLY A 128 -23.36 -21.27 5.09
N LEU A 129 -23.10 -19.98 5.29
CA LEU A 129 -23.75 -19.14 6.30
C LEU A 129 -24.98 -18.43 5.72
N ARG A 130 -26.00 -18.23 6.57
CA ARG A 130 -27.26 -17.55 6.22
C ARG A 130 -27.49 -16.36 7.13
N ALA A 131 -27.18 -15.16 6.64
CA ALA A 131 -27.44 -13.89 7.30
C ALA A 131 -28.22 -12.96 6.38
N LYS A 132 -28.96 -12.01 6.98
CA LYS A 132 -29.63 -10.94 6.23
C LYS A 132 -28.65 -9.81 5.99
N ILE A 133 -28.38 -9.49 4.73
CA ILE A 133 -27.52 -8.36 4.36
C ILE A 133 -28.37 -7.09 4.26
N PHE A 134 -27.97 -6.04 4.95
CA PHE A 134 -28.57 -4.71 4.86
C PHE A 134 -27.55 -3.72 4.27
N ALA A 135 -27.72 -3.39 2.99
CA ALA A 135 -26.82 -2.49 2.28
C ALA A 135 -26.98 -1.04 2.76
N THR A 136 -25.94 -0.46 3.35
CA THR A 136 -25.94 0.88 3.90
C THR A 136 -24.52 1.36 4.20
N THR A 137 -24.29 2.68 4.15
CA THR A 137 -23.05 3.33 4.62
C THR A 137 -23.07 3.64 6.12
N SER A 138 -24.24 3.51 6.79
CA SER A 138 -24.44 3.84 8.21
C SER A 138 -24.31 2.63 9.14
N GLY A 139 -23.59 1.57 8.71
CA GLY A 139 -23.53 0.29 9.42
C GLY A 139 -23.10 0.40 10.89
N GLN A 140 -22.13 1.26 11.21
CA GLN A 140 -21.66 1.49 12.56
C GLN A 140 -22.78 2.01 13.48
N ALA A 141 -23.52 3.02 13.03
CA ALA A 141 -24.62 3.58 13.81
C ALA A 141 -25.73 2.55 14.04
N LEU A 142 -26.05 1.73 13.05
CA LEU A 142 -27.09 0.70 13.17
C LEU A 142 -26.72 -0.37 14.20
N VAL A 143 -25.44 -0.77 14.26
CA VAL A 143 -24.98 -1.75 15.26
C VAL A 143 -24.95 -1.15 16.66
N GLN A 144 -24.48 0.11 16.81
CA GLN A 144 -24.43 0.79 18.10
C GLN A 144 -25.85 1.05 18.69
N THR A 145 -26.84 1.24 17.83
CA THR A 145 -28.24 1.43 18.25
C THR A 145 -29.04 0.13 18.35
N GLY A 146 -28.44 -1.02 18.05
CA GLY A 146 -29.07 -2.32 18.10
C GLY A 146 -30.08 -2.59 16.96
N LEU A 147 -30.09 -1.77 15.89
CA LEU A 147 -30.90 -1.94 14.69
C LEU A 147 -30.34 -2.99 13.72
N ALA A 148 -29.07 -3.28 13.83
CA ALA A 148 -28.41 -4.41 13.18
C ALA A 148 -27.56 -5.18 14.21
N ASP A 149 -27.39 -6.48 14.02
CA ASP A 149 -26.61 -7.33 14.91
C ASP A 149 -25.12 -7.13 14.71
N MET A 150 -24.69 -6.98 13.45
CA MET A 150 -23.30 -6.92 13.01
C MET A 150 -23.10 -5.83 11.95
N TYR A 151 -21.83 -5.41 11.81
CA TYR A 151 -21.41 -4.51 10.74
C TYR A 151 -20.20 -5.12 10.03
N PHE A 152 -20.33 -5.33 8.72
CA PHE A 152 -19.20 -5.71 7.87
C PHE A 152 -18.56 -4.47 7.28
N THR A 153 -17.27 -4.28 7.53
CA THR A 153 -16.56 -3.05 7.19
C THR A 153 -15.09 -3.30 6.84
N CYS A 154 -14.47 -2.27 6.29
CA CYS A 154 -13.06 -2.20 5.99
C CYS A 154 -12.35 -1.44 7.11
N LEU A 155 -11.39 -2.09 7.78
CA LEU A 155 -10.63 -1.58 8.92
C LEU A 155 -9.22 -1.21 8.49
N THR A 156 -8.68 -0.13 9.05
CA THR A 156 -7.25 0.18 8.94
C THR A 156 -6.44 -0.63 9.95
N PRO A 157 -5.15 -0.93 9.71
CA PRO A 157 -4.34 -1.74 10.61
C PRO A 157 -4.24 -1.19 12.04
N ASN A 158 -4.28 0.13 12.19
CA ASN A 158 -4.15 0.83 13.47
C ASN A 158 -5.49 1.26 14.08
N GLU A 159 -6.61 0.80 13.52
CA GLU A 159 -7.92 1.17 14.01
C GLU A 159 -8.24 0.50 15.34
N VAL A 160 -8.43 1.31 16.37
CA VAL A 160 -8.79 0.84 17.70
C VAL A 160 -10.32 0.75 17.78
N LEU A 161 -10.87 -0.42 17.46
CA LEU A 161 -12.30 -0.68 17.45
C LEU A 161 -13.01 -0.28 18.75
N LYS A 162 -12.35 -0.43 19.91
CA LYS A 162 -12.91 -0.07 21.21
C LYS A 162 -13.25 1.42 21.30
N ASN A 163 -12.45 2.30 20.67
CA ASN A 163 -12.72 3.73 20.66
C ASN A 163 -13.99 4.08 19.87
N SER A 164 -14.34 3.22 18.91
CA SER A 164 -15.58 3.33 18.12
C SER A 164 -16.73 2.55 18.73
N GLY A 165 -16.61 2.04 19.97
CA GLY A 165 -17.64 1.22 20.63
C GLY A 165 -17.90 -0.13 19.94
N LEU A 166 -16.89 -0.64 19.22
CA LEU A 166 -16.98 -1.88 18.45
C LEU A 166 -15.98 -2.92 18.94
N ARG A 167 -16.24 -4.17 18.62
CA ARG A 167 -15.31 -5.29 18.78
C ARG A 167 -15.30 -6.17 17.56
N LEU A 168 -14.15 -6.78 17.28
CA LEU A 168 -14.02 -7.74 16.19
C LEU A 168 -14.84 -8.99 16.49
N PHE A 169 -15.61 -9.42 15.50
CA PHE A 169 -16.26 -10.73 15.50
C PHE A 169 -15.41 -11.72 14.70
N CYS A 170 -15.16 -11.46 13.42
CA CYS A 170 -14.26 -12.27 12.61
C CYS A 170 -13.61 -11.45 11.50
N HIS A 171 -12.42 -11.90 11.08
CA HIS A 171 -11.73 -11.46 9.88
C HIS A 171 -12.32 -12.20 8.68
N VAL A 172 -12.52 -11.49 7.56
CA VAL A 172 -13.11 -12.03 6.33
C VAL A 172 -12.06 -12.14 5.23
N ALA A 173 -11.31 -11.06 4.99
CA ALA A 173 -10.26 -10.99 3.97
C ALA A 173 -9.33 -9.81 4.21
N ASP A 174 -8.16 -9.83 3.59
CA ASP A 174 -7.29 -8.68 3.48
C ASP A 174 -7.51 -7.96 2.17
N SER A 175 -7.25 -6.65 2.17
CA SER A 175 -7.28 -5.81 0.99
C SER A 175 -6.12 -4.82 1.04
N LYS A 176 -5.68 -4.36 -0.12
CA LYS A 176 -4.61 -3.39 -0.29
C LYS A 176 -4.98 -2.38 -1.36
N LEU A 177 -4.26 -1.27 -1.41
CA LEU A 177 -4.36 -0.36 -2.54
C LEU A 177 -3.71 -0.97 -3.77
N VAL A 178 -4.32 -0.72 -4.91
CA VAL A 178 -3.81 -1.11 -6.23
C VAL A 178 -3.77 0.11 -7.15
N LEU A 179 -2.84 0.10 -8.08
CA LEU A 179 -2.87 0.95 -9.25
C LEU A 179 -3.67 0.22 -10.33
N ALA A 180 -4.80 0.79 -10.71
CA ALA A 180 -5.68 0.23 -11.72
C ALA A 180 -5.81 1.17 -12.92
N ALA A 181 -6.16 0.64 -14.09
CA ALA A 181 -6.31 1.38 -15.34
C ALA A 181 -7.64 1.10 -16.03
N ASN A 182 -8.13 2.08 -16.76
CA ASN A 182 -9.17 1.87 -17.75
C ASN A 182 -8.65 0.95 -18.87
N LYS A 183 -9.44 -0.03 -19.30
CA LYS A 183 -9.06 -0.98 -20.36
C LYS A 183 -8.87 -0.33 -21.73
N ASN A 184 -9.54 0.80 -21.98
CA ASN A 184 -9.59 1.47 -23.27
C ASN A 184 -8.69 2.71 -23.31
N LEU A 185 -7.46 2.60 -22.84
CA LEU A 185 -6.48 3.69 -22.91
C LEU A 185 -6.09 4.01 -24.35
N SER A 186 -5.97 5.29 -24.70
CA SER A 186 -5.39 5.72 -25.96
C SER A 186 -3.92 5.29 -26.07
N PRO A 187 -3.36 5.12 -27.30
CA PRO A 187 -1.94 4.76 -27.47
C PRO A 187 -1.00 5.73 -26.75
N LEU A 188 -1.28 7.05 -26.80
CA LEU A 188 -0.49 8.05 -26.10
C LEU A 188 -0.57 7.90 -24.58
N ASN A 189 -1.77 7.63 -24.04
CA ASN A 189 -1.92 7.45 -22.60
C ASN A 189 -1.24 6.15 -22.13
N LYS A 190 -1.22 5.09 -22.94
CA LYS A 190 -0.44 3.87 -22.66
C LYS A 190 1.04 4.17 -22.46
N THR A 191 1.66 4.97 -23.34
CA THR A 191 3.07 5.38 -23.19
C THR A 191 3.32 6.09 -21.84
N PHE A 192 2.42 7.00 -21.43
CA PHE A 192 2.54 7.66 -20.13
C PHE A 192 2.32 6.70 -18.95
N VAL A 193 1.44 5.72 -19.11
CA VAL A 193 1.24 4.67 -18.10
C VAL A 193 2.50 3.82 -17.96
N ASP A 194 3.11 3.41 -19.07
CA ASP A 194 4.36 2.62 -19.07
C ASP A 194 5.50 3.38 -18.38
N GLU A 195 5.63 4.70 -18.64
CA GLU A 195 6.61 5.55 -17.94
C GLU A 195 6.30 5.64 -16.44
N LEU A 196 5.03 5.77 -16.06
CA LEU A 196 4.61 5.79 -14.66
C LEU A 196 4.95 4.48 -13.95
N LEU A 197 4.67 3.33 -14.60
CA LEU A 197 4.98 2.02 -14.07
C LEU A 197 6.48 1.81 -13.90
N PHE A 198 7.29 2.24 -14.87
CA PHE A 198 8.75 2.20 -14.75
C PHE A 198 9.23 2.95 -13.50
N ARG A 199 8.72 4.18 -13.27
CA ARG A 199 9.06 4.99 -12.08
C ARG A 199 8.57 4.32 -10.79
N PHE A 200 7.38 3.70 -10.83
CA PHE A 200 6.85 2.94 -9.70
C PHE A 200 7.74 1.76 -9.35
N ASP A 201 8.08 0.94 -10.34
CA ASP A 201 8.91 -0.26 -10.16
C ASP A 201 10.29 0.13 -9.58
N ALA A 202 10.93 1.16 -10.12
CA ALA A 202 12.21 1.69 -9.60
C ALA A 202 12.11 2.16 -8.14
N THR A 203 10.99 2.78 -7.76
CA THR A 203 10.73 3.24 -6.39
C THR A 203 10.43 2.07 -5.47
N HIS A 204 9.66 1.10 -5.95
CA HIS A 204 9.30 -0.11 -5.21
C HIS A 204 10.53 -0.97 -4.90
N ASP A 205 11.41 -1.17 -5.88
CA ASP A 205 12.63 -1.96 -5.73
C ASP A 205 13.63 -1.34 -4.73
N ALA A 206 13.58 -0.02 -4.57
CA ALA A 206 14.39 0.70 -3.60
C ALA A 206 13.83 0.68 -2.16
N GLN A 207 12.57 0.32 -1.96
CA GLN A 207 11.81 0.61 -0.73
C GLN A 207 12.39 -0.01 0.54
N SER A 208 12.99 -1.21 0.43
CA SER A 208 13.60 -1.91 1.56
C SER A 208 15.11 -1.87 1.56
N LYS A 209 15.72 -1.10 0.64
CA LYS A 209 17.15 -1.14 0.37
C LYS A 209 17.86 0.11 0.84
N THR A 210 19.10 -0.09 1.25
CA THR A 210 20.00 0.97 1.67
C THR A 210 21.36 0.80 0.99
N LEU A 211 21.99 1.92 0.67
CA LEU A 211 23.39 1.94 0.29
C LEU A 211 24.22 1.99 1.57
N VAL A 212 25.01 0.95 1.79
CA VAL A 212 25.94 0.87 2.90
C VAL A 212 27.32 1.24 2.39
N SER A 213 27.95 2.22 3.04
CA SER A 213 29.35 2.60 2.82
C SER A 213 30.09 2.42 4.12
N MET A 214 31.28 1.81 4.09
CA MET A 214 32.12 1.60 5.27
C MET A 214 33.60 1.60 4.93
N HIS A 215 34.46 1.92 5.91
CA HIS A 215 35.87 1.68 5.84
C HIS A 215 36.21 0.30 6.39
N ILE A 216 37.02 -0.46 5.68
CA ILE A 216 37.46 -1.80 6.03
C ILE A 216 38.98 -1.89 5.98
N GLN A 217 39.55 -2.70 6.85
CA GLN A 217 40.97 -3.06 6.75
C GLN A 217 41.13 -4.11 5.64
N ASN A 218 42.17 -3.96 4.81
CA ASN A 218 42.40 -4.83 3.65
C ASN A 218 42.57 -6.31 4.06
N ASP A 219 43.12 -6.58 5.25
CA ASP A 219 43.29 -7.94 5.80
C ASP A 219 41.95 -8.68 6.07
N TYR A 220 40.85 -7.95 6.30
CA TYR A 220 39.52 -8.51 6.57
C TYR A 220 38.55 -8.37 5.38
N CYS A 221 39.06 -7.93 4.22
CA CYS A 221 38.23 -7.65 3.05
C CYS A 221 37.42 -8.89 2.61
N ASP A 222 38.11 -10.03 2.48
CA ASP A 222 37.47 -11.26 2.00
C ASP A 222 36.43 -11.77 3.01
N ASP A 223 36.73 -11.75 4.30
CA ASP A 223 35.79 -12.16 5.37
C ASP A 223 34.53 -11.26 5.37
N ILE A 224 34.71 -9.96 5.17
CA ILE A 224 33.58 -9.02 5.08
C ILE A 224 32.76 -9.27 3.82
N LEU A 225 33.39 -9.52 2.67
CA LEU A 225 32.71 -9.82 1.42
C LEU A 225 31.88 -11.11 1.52
N GLU A 226 32.36 -12.15 2.19
CA GLU A 226 31.61 -13.38 2.43
C GLU A 226 30.41 -13.17 3.37
N LEU A 227 30.52 -12.24 4.31
CA LEU A 227 29.43 -11.92 5.25
C LEU A 227 28.30 -11.14 4.60
N LEU A 228 28.58 -10.36 3.54
CA LEU A 228 27.61 -9.44 2.94
C LEU A 228 26.57 -10.19 2.09
N PRO A 229 25.27 -10.11 2.39
CA PRO A 229 24.20 -10.62 1.54
C PRO A 229 23.97 -9.67 0.36
N SER A 230 24.97 -9.49 -0.48
CA SER A 230 24.98 -8.49 -1.54
C SER A 230 24.03 -8.86 -2.68
N LEU A 231 23.22 -7.90 -3.10
CA LEU A 231 22.38 -8.00 -4.30
C LEU A 231 23.20 -7.82 -5.59
N GLN A 232 24.32 -7.12 -5.46
CA GLN A 232 25.28 -6.86 -6.52
C GLN A 232 26.69 -7.00 -5.93
N GLN A 233 27.67 -7.21 -6.79
CA GLN A 233 29.05 -7.26 -6.36
C GLN A 233 29.45 -5.96 -5.64
N PRO A 234 29.92 -6.01 -4.38
CA PRO A 234 30.35 -4.82 -3.65
C PRO A 234 31.47 -4.08 -4.38
N LEU A 235 31.43 -2.76 -4.34
CA LEU A 235 32.50 -1.91 -4.82
C LEU A 235 33.53 -1.72 -3.70
N VAL A 236 34.77 -2.11 -3.96
CA VAL A 236 35.90 -1.91 -3.02
C VAL A 236 36.87 -0.92 -3.65
N LEU A 237 37.12 0.19 -2.97
CA LEU A 237 38.01 1.27 -3.41
C LEU A 237 39.15 1.45 -2.39
N PRO A 238 40.43 1.29 -2.75
CA PRO A 238 41.55 1.53 -1.83
C PRO A 238 41.58 3.01 -1.41
N ILE A 239 41.76 3.27 -0.12
CA ILE A 239 41.98 4.60 0.45
C ILE A 239 43.48 4.79 0.67
N ASP A 240 44.12 3.80 1.26
CA ASP A 240 45.57 3.74 1.53
C ASP A 240 46.05 2.27 1.48
N ASP A 241 47.31 2.03 1.88
CA ASP A 241 47.93 0.69 1.82
C ASP A 241 47.24 -0.35 2.70
N ASN A 242 46.50 0.07 3.75
CA ASN A 242 45.89 -0.81 4.75
C ASN A 242 44.36 -0.74 4.78
N THR A 243 43.77 0.29 4.17
CA THR A 243 42.33 0.59 4.31
C THR A 243 41.67 0.78 2.96
N SER A 244 40.50 0.20 2.80
CA SER A 244 39.63 0.38 1.64
C SER A 244 38.25 0.91 2.05
N MET A 245 37.57 1.59 1.15
CA MET A 245 36.15 1.90 1.25
C MET A 245 35.35 0.83 0.53
N LEU A 246 34.41 0.21 1.23
CA LEU A 246 33.47 -0.73 0.66
C LEU A 246 32.08 -0.08 0.53
N GLN A 247 31.46 -0.23 -0.64
CA GLN A 247 30.09 0.20 -0.88
C GLN A 247 29.26 -0.96 -1.43
N THR A 248 28.05 -1.15 -0.91
CA THR A 248 27.12 -2.16 -1.40
C THR A 248 25.68 -1.75 -1.16
N VAL A 249 24.76 -2.29 -1.97
CA VAL A 249 23.32 -2.16 -1.79
C VAL A 249 22.77 -3.45 -1.18
N MET A 250 22.04 -3.32 -0.10
CA MET A 250 21.43 -4.47 0.59
C MET A 250 20.09 -4.11 1.23
N ASP A 251 19.36 -5.11 1.66
CA ASP A 251 18.17 -4.90 2.47
C ASP A 251 18.54 -4.35 3.85
N GLU A 252 17.87 -3.28 4.28
CA GLU A 252 18.16 -2.61 5.56
C GLU A 252 18.00 -3.57 6.76
N ILE A 253 17.00 -4.44 6.74
CA ILE A 253 16.80 -5.43 7.82
C ILE A 253 18.02 -6.35 7.92
N ARG A 254 18.52 -6.86 6.81
CA ARG A 254 19.69 -7.75 6.79
C ARG A 254 20.97 -7.07 7.24
N PHE A 255 21.10 -5.76 7.02
CA PHE A 255 22.22 -5.01 7.56
C PHE A 255 22.27 -5.09 9.10
N TRP A 256 21.13 -4.92 9.75
CA TRP A 256 21.05 -4.98 11.21
C TRP A 256 21.36 -6.38 11.76
N ASP A 257 21.15 -7.43 10.99
CA ASP A 257 21.51 -8.81 11.38
C ASP A 257 23.03 -9.06 11.40
N ILE A 258 23.80 -8.28 10.62
CA ILE A 258 25.25 -8.49 10.42
C ILE A 258 26.14 -7.39 11.00
N VAL A 259 25.58 -6.25 11.41
CA VAL A 259 26.37 -5.06 11.82
C VAL A 259 27.34 -5.36 12.98
N GLU A 260 27.00 -6.19 13.94
CA GLU A 260 27.88 -6.54 15.05
C GLU A 260 29.11 -7.33 14.54
N LYS A 261 28.93 -8.26 13.61
CA LYS A 261 30.02 -9.02 12.98
C LYS A 261 30.93 -8.12 12.14
N LEU A 262 30.34 -7.13 11.42
CA LEU A 262 31.14 -6.13 10.69
C LEU A 262 32.06 -5.35 11.64
N LYS A 263 31.57 -4.96 12.82
CA LYS A 263 32.38 -4.29 13.83
C LYS A 263 33.49 -5.20 14.41
N GLU A 264 33.21 -6.48 14.63
CA GLU A 264 34.20 -7.48 15.05
C GLU A 264 35.33 -7.63 14.03
N LEU A 265 35.00 -7.48 12.71
CA LEU A 265 35.95 -7.46 11.61
C LEU A 265 36.57 -6.05 11.36
N HIS A 266 36.49 -5.18 12.38
CA HIS A 266 37.09 -3.83 12.36
C HIS A 266 36.55 -2.89 11.29
N ALA A 267 35.32 -3.13 10.78
CA ALA A 267 34.66 -2.15 9.92
C ALA A 267 34.33 -0.87 10.71
N THR A 268 34.67 0.28 10.13
CA THR A 268 34.50 1.61 10.73
C THR A 268 33.80 2.56 9.77
N ASN A 269 33.39 3.74 10.26
CA ASN A 269 32.74 4.78 9.47
C ASN A 269 31.56 4.23 8.64
N ILE A 270 30.75 3.35 9.26
CA ILE A 270 29.60 2.73 8.60
C ILE A 270 28.50 3.78 8.42
N VAL A 271 28.12 4.05 7.18
CA VAL A 271 27.08 5.01 6.81
C VAL A 271 25.99 4.29 6.02
N LEU A 272 24.75 4.45 6.44
CA LEU A 272 23.57 3.98 5.71
C LEU A 272 22.91 5.15 5.01
N THR A 273 22.72 5.03 3.70
CA THR A 273 22.05 6.05 2.89
C THR A 273 20.80 5.45 2.28
N PRO A 274 19.61 5.97 2.63
CA PRO A 274 18.35 5.52 2.01
C PRO A 274 18.39 5.72 0.49
N ILE A 275 17.94 4.70 -0.25
CA ILE A 275 17.87 4.75 -1.71
C ILE A 275 16.46 5.18 -2.11
N GLY A 276 16.36 6.21 -2.95
CA GLY A 276 15.09 6.69 -3.46
C GLY A 276 14.54 5.83 -4.59
N GLN A 277 15.40 5.39 -5.49
CA GLN A 277 15.04 4.63 -6.70
C GLN A 277 16.21 3.72 -7.11
N ILE A 278 15.88 2.54 -7.64
CA ILE A 278 16.85 1.62 -8.26
C ILE A 278 16.35 1.32 -9.68
N ILE A 279 17.21 1.49 -10.66
CA ILE A 279 16.94 1.18 -12.07
C ILE A 279 17.91 0.07 -12.47
N HIS A 280 17.36 -1.05 -12.94
CA HIS A 280 18.10 -2.22 -13.40
C HIS A 280 18.34 -2.19 -14.89
#